data_82540f80598a2e6eab0ced51a4153afc
#
_entry.id   82540f80598a2e6eab0ced51a4153afc
#
_cell.length_a   1.000
_cell.length_b   1.000
_cell.length_c   1.000
_cell.angle_alpha   90.00
_cell.angle_beta   90.00
_cell.angle_gamma   90.00
#
_symmetry.space_group_name_H-M   'P 1'
#
loop_
_entity.id
_entity.type
_entity.pdbx_description
1 polymer ?
#
loop_
_entity_poly.entity_id
_entity_poly.type
_entity_poly.pdbx_seq_one_letter_code
_entity_poly.pdbx_strand_id
1 'polypeptide(L)'
;RQLDNFLNFLFTTMIVSFIGLLSVLFLMIYFSGRIVKPFSDNYEKQKRFITDAGHELRTPLTIIEADTEVLEMDFDENEWLQDIREQTKRLADLTGSLVMLSRMEEGQNGNLKVEFPLSDMVEEVCHTFQAPAKIQGICMKTAITPMISIKGDEKAIRSLITILLDNAVKYTNERGRIDVTLGKKKNRIYLSVFNTT
;
A
#
# COMPACT_ATOMS: atom_id res chain seq x y z
N ARG A 1 -3.90 -70.46 13.81
CA ARG A 1 -4.90 -70.24 12.68
C ARG A 1 -5.75 -68.96 12.92
N GLN A 2 -6.34 -68.74 14.10
CA GLN A 2 -7.10 -67.50 14.38
C GLN A 2 -6.17 -66.32 14.54
N LEU A 3 -5.02 -66.46 15.20
CA LEU A 3 -4.02 -65.42 15.39
C LEU A 3 -3.39 -64.99 14.04
N ASP A 4 -3.10 -65.93 13.18
CA ASP A 4 -2.53 -65.65 11.85
C ASP A 4 -3.51 -64.85 10.96
N ASN A 5 -4.78 -65.19 11.02
CA ASN A 5 -5.82 -64.45 10.29
C ASN A 5 -5.98 -63.03 10.85
N PHE A 6 -5.89 -62.83 12.15
CA PHE A 6 -5.94 -61.53 12.80
C PHE A 6 -4.72 -60.64 12.42
N LEU A 7 -3.52 -61.23 12.47
CA LEU A 7 -2.29 -60.53 12.07
C LEU A 7 -2.31 -60.16 10.58
N ASN A 8 -2.78 -61.04 9.72
CA ASN A 8 -2.94 -60.73 8.28
C ASN A 8 -3.96 -59.64 8.02
N PHE A 9 -5.06 -59.61 8.79
CA PHE A 9 -6.06 -58.54 8.67
C PHE A 9 -5.47 -57.21 9.13
N LEU A 10 -4.72 -57.15 10.24
CA LEU A 10 -4.05 -55.92 10.68
C LEU A 10 -3.02 -55.43 9.66
N PHE A 11 -2.24 -56.35 9.07
CA PHE A 11 -1.21 -56.03 8.11
C PHE A 11 -1.82 -55.50 6.80
N THR A 12 -2.89 -56.13 6.31
CA THR A 12 -3.60 -55.61 5.12
C THR A 12 -4.26 -54.25 5.32
N THR A 13 -4.90 -54.03 6.47
CA THR A 13 -5.47 -52.71 6.80
C THR A 13 -4.41 -51.64 6.91
N MET A 14 -3.26 -51.95 7.48
CA MET A 14 -2.12 -51.04 7.57
C MET A 14 -1.58 -50.64 6.19
N ILE A 15 -1.42 -51.62 5.28
CA ILE A 15 -0.97 -51.39 3.93
C ILE A 15 -1.97 -50.53 3.15
N VAL A 16 -3.26 -50.85 3.22
CA VAL A 16 -4.31 -50.08 2.55
C VAL A 16 -4.36 -48.63 3.06
N SER A 17 -4.26 -48.43 4.37
CA SER A 17 -4.21 -47.09 4.97
C SER A 17 -2.98 -46.32 4.52
N PHE A 18 -1.83 -46.95 4.42
CA PHE A 18 -0.59 -46.33 3.98
C PHE A 18 -0.64 -45.93 2.49
N ILE A 19 -1.17 -46.79 1.66
CA ILE A 19 -1.38 -46.49 0.22
C ILE A 19 -2.36 -45.34 0.06
N GLY A 20 -3.45 -45.35 0.85
CA GLY A 20 -4.42 -44.25 0.86
C GLY A 20 -3.80 -42.88 1.24
N LEU A 21 -2.97 -42.88 2.27
CA LEU A 21 -2.25 -41.69 2.72
C LEU A 21 -1.28 -41.16 1.65
N LEU A 22 -0.51 -42.05 1.02
CA LEU A 22 0.39 -41.71 -0.07
C LEU A 22 -0.35 -41.16 -1.27
N SER A 23 -1.52 -41.71 -1.61
CA SER A 23 -2.37 -41.27 -2.70
C SER A 23 -2.89 -39.84 -2.47
N VAL A 24 -3.38 -39.55 -1.26
CA VAL A 24 -3.83 -38.21 -0.87
C VAL A 24 -2.66 -37.21 -0.92
N LEU A 25 -1.50 -37.57 -0.42
CA LEU A 25 -0.31 -36.73 -0.43
C LEU A 25 0.13 -36.43 -1.87
N PHE A 26 0.12 -37.42 -2.74
CA PHE A 26 0.43 -37.24 -4.16
C PHE A 26 -0.56 -36.30 -4.85
N LEU A 27 -1.86 -36.48 -4.63
CA LEU A 27 -2.89 -35.60 -5.17
C LEU A 27 -2.71 -34.16 -4.66
N MET A 28 -2.40 -33.98 -3.37
CA MET A 28 -2.18 -32.67 -2.77
C MET A 28 -1.00 -31.93 -3.43
N ILE A 29 0.13 -32.63 -3.63
CA ILE A 29 1.31 -32.08 -4.31
C ILE A 29 1.01 -31.78 -5.78
N TYR A 30 0.33 -32.69 -6.48
CA TYR A 30 -0.04 -32.54 -7.88
C TYR A 30 -0.97 -31.33 -8.11
N PHE A 31 -2.04 -31.23 -7.32
CA PHE A 31 -2.99 -30.11 -7.42
C PHE A 31 -2.39 -28.79 -6.93
N SER A 32 -1.55 -28.81 -5.89
CA SER A 32 -0.86 -27.61 -5.40
C SER A 32 -0.01 -26.96 -6.49
N GLY A 33 0.81 -27.76 -7.20
CA GLY A 33 1.65 -27.24 -8.29
C GLY A 33 0.89 -26.81 -9.54
N ARG A 34 -0.26 -27.44 -9.82
CA ARG A 34 -0.98 -27.21 -11.07
C ARG A 34 -2.09 -26.17 -10.98
N ILE A 35 -2.64 -25.95 -9.80
CA ILE A 35 -3.74 -24.99 -9.58
C ILE A 35 -3.24 -23.73 -8.90
N VAL A 36 -2.48 -23.85 -7.81
CA VAL A 36 -2.06 -22.70 -7.00
C VAL A 36 -1.01 -21.86 -7.74
N LYS A 37 -0.03 -22.50 -8.37
CA LYS A 37 1.05 -21.79 -9.06
C LYS A 37 0.58 -20.86 -10.19
N PRO A 38 -0.30 -21.30 -11.13
CA PRO A 38 -0.82 -20.42 -12.18
C PRO A 38 -1.64 -19.24 -11.63
N PHE A 39 -2.33 -19.40 -10.50
CA PHE A 39 -3.04 -18.29 -9.86
C PHE A 39 -2.08 -17.24 -9.32
N SER A 40 -1.01 -17.66 -8.67
CA SER A 40 0.05 -16.77 -8.17
C SER A 40 0.74 -16.04 -9.33
N ASP A 41 1.09 -16.75 -10.40
CA ASP A 41 1.77 -16.18 -11.57
C ASP A 41 0.89 -15.17 -12.34
N ASN A 42 -0.42 -15.44 -12.44
CA ASN A 42 -1.37 -14.51 -13.06
C ASN A 42 -1.58 -13.26 -12.21
N TYR A 43 -1.64 -13.41 -10.90
CA TYR A 43 -1.76 -12.30 -9.97
C TYR A 43 -0.54 -11.38 -10.03
N GLU A 44 0.68 -11.94 -10.07
CA GLU A 44 1.90 -11.15 -10.24
C GLU A 44 1.97 -10.44 -11.60
N LYS A 45 1.53 -11.09 -12.69
CA LYS A 45 1.46 -10.47 -14.01
C LYS A 45 0.47 -9.31 -14.06
N GLN A 46 -0.71 -9.50 -13.49
CA GLN A 46 -1.72 -8.44 -13.39
C GLN A 46 -1.18 -7.22 -12.64
N LYS A 47 -0.46 -7.46 -11.58
CA LYS A 47 0.14 -6.46 -10.73
C LYS A 47 1.24 -5.67 -11.44
N ARG A 48 2.17 -6.36 -12.11
CA ARG A 48 3.19 -5.70 -12.96
C ARG A 48 2.54 -4.85 -14.05
N PHE A 49 1.50 -5.38 -14.70
CA PHE A 49 0.74 -4.64 -15.71
C PHE A 49 0.14 -3.34 -15.14
N ILE A 50 -0.41 -3.36 -13.93
CA ILE A 50 -0.96 -2.15 -13.29
C ILE A 50 0.16 -1.14 -13.00
N THR A 51 1.31 -1.60 -12.51
CA THR A 51 2.45 -0.73 -12.22
C THR A 51 3.03 -0.11 -13.49
N ASP A 52 3.22 -0.92 -14.53
CA ASP A 52 3.76 -0.48 -15.81
C ASP A 52 2.78 0.49 -16.51
N ALA A 53 1.48 0.13 -16.57
CA ALA A 53 0.45 0.99 -17.11
C ALA A 53 0.37 2.34 -16.36
N GLY A 54 0.55 2.33 -15.05
CA GLY A 54 0.59 3.55 -14.26
C GLY A 54 1.77 4.47 -14.59
N HIS A 55 2.93 3.91 -14.88
CA HIS A 55 4.08 4.69 -15.34
C HIS A 55 3.87 5.23 -16.76
N GLU A 56 3.34 4.40 -17.66
CA GLU A 56 3.05 4.78 -19.04
C GLU A 56 1.94 5.83 -19.16
N LEU A 57 0.99 5.85 -18.23
CA LEU A 57 -0.08 6.86 -18.21
C LEU A 57 0.37 8.19 -17.57
N ARG A 58 1.32 8.16 -16.64
CA ARG A 58 1.81 9.38 -15.98
C ARG A 58 2.46 10.35 -16.97
N THR A 59 3.27 9.83 -17.89
CA THR A 59 3.99 10.65 -18.87
C THR A 59 3.06 11.48 -19.77
N PRO A 60 2.05 10.90 -20.47
CA PRO A 60 1.12 11.69 -21.28
C PRO A 60 0.26 12.65 -20.46
N LEU A 61 -0.12 12.28 -19.23
CA LEU A 61 -0.84 13.18 -18.34
C LEU A 61 -0.01 14.41 -17.97
N THR A 62 1.27 14.23 -17.66
CA THR A 62 2.19 15.35 -17.37
C THR A 62 2.37 16.27 -18.59
N ILE A 63 2.38 15.71 -19.80
CA ILE A 63 2.46 16.51 -21.03
C ILE A 63 1.18 17.31 -21.22
N ILE A 64 0.00 16.71 -21.07
CA ILE A 64 -1.29 17.40 -21.18
C ILE A 64 -1.40 18.52 -20.13
N GLU A 65 -0.94 18.27 -18.89
CA GLU A 65 -0.91 19.26 -17.82
C GLU A 65 -0.02 20.46 -18.20
N ALA A 66 1.19 20.20 -18.72
CA ALA A 66 2.11 21.22 -19.17
C ALA A 66 1.56 22.02 -20.38
N ASP A 67 0.96 21.32 -21.36
CA ASP A 67 0.39 21.97 -22.54
C ASP A 67 -0.84 22.85 -22.18
N THR A 68 -1.66 22.41 -21.23
CA THR A 68 -2.78 23.23 -20.73
C THR A 68 -2.28 24.46 -19.97
N GLU A 69 -1.19 24.33 -19.19
CA GLU A 69 -0.58 25.46 -18.49
C GLU A 69 -0.02 26.51 -19.45
N VAL A 70 0.58 26.10 -20.57
CA VAL A 70 1.05 27.00 -21.64
C VAL A 70 -0.12 27.70 -22.32
N LEU A 71 -1.20 26.96 -22.62
CA LEU A 71 -2.40 27.56 -23.23
C LEU A 71 -3.12 28.54 -22.31
N GLU A 72 -3.12 28.31 -20.99
CA GLU A 72 -3.65 29.26 -19.99
C GLU A 72 -2.87 30.59 -19.96
N MET A 73 -1.58 30.61 -20.35
CA MET A 73 -0.80 31.83 -20.44
C MET A 73 -1.17 32.71 -21.66
N ASP A 74 -1.65 32.05 -22.74
CA ASP A 74 -1.99 32.73 -24.02
C ASP A 74 -3.49 33.12 -24.09
N PHE A 75 -4.36 32.48 -23.34
CA PHE A 75 -5.80 32.70 -23.34
C PHE A 75 -6.28 33.06 -21.94
N ASP A 76 -6.73 34.29 -21.73
CA ASP A 76 -7.35 34.73 -20.48
C ASP A 76 -8.53 33.82 -20.09
N GLU A 77 -8.59 33.37 -18.82
CA GLU A 77 -9.64 32.60 -18.15
C GLU A 77 -10.57 31.78 -19.09
N ASN A 78 -10.06 30.63 -19.55
CA ASN A 78 -10.86 29.71 -20.36
C ASN A 78 -11.34 28.54 -19.48
N GLU A 79 -12.65 28.49 -19.19
CA GLU A 79 -13.26 27.41 -18.39
C GLU A 79 -12.92 26.01 -18.91
N TRP A 80 -12.79 25.84 -20.24
CA TRP A 80 -12.46 24.55 -20.86
C TRP A 80 -11.03 24.09 -20.53
N LEU A 81 -10.08 25.03 -20.50
CA LEU A 81 -8.69 24.71 -20.13
C LEU A 81 -8.58 24.35 -18.65
N GLN A 82 -9.32 25.04 -17.79
CA GLN A 82 -9.38 24.75 -16.37
C GLN A 82 -9.99 23.37 -16.12
N ASP A 83 -11.07 23.02 -16.83
CA ASP A 83 -11.68 21.69 -16.74
C ASP A 83 -10.72 20.58 -17.20
N ILE A 84 -10.01 20.77 -18.32
CA ILE A 84 -9.02 19.81 -18.82
C ILE A 84 -7.92 19.59 -17.79
N ARG A 85 -7.38 20.65 -17.20
CA ARG A 85 -6.35 20.59 -16.16
C ARG A 85 -6.84 19.84 -14.94
N GLU A 86 -8.05 20.12 -14.48
CA GLU A 86 -8.64 19.47 -13.31
C GLU A 86 -8.86 17.97 -13.54
N GLN A 87 -9.38 17.58 -14.73
CA GLN A 87 -9.54 16.17 -15.08
C GLN A 87 -8.20 15.46 -15.27
N THR A 88 -7.20 16.12 -15.86
CA THR A 88 -5.85 15.57 -16.02
C THR A 88 -5.21 15.29 -14.66
N LYS A 89 -5.29 16.25 -13.74
CA LYS A 89 -4.82 16.10 -12.36
C LYS A 89 -5.53 14.95 -11.65
N ARG A 90 -6.85 14.87 -11.79
CA ARG A 90 -7.64 13.77 -11.22
C ARG A 90 -7.21 12.39 -11.74
N LEU A 91 -6.94 12.28 -13.06
CA LEU A 91 -6.44 11.05 -13.67
C LEU A 91 -5.03 10.69 -13.17
N ALA A 92 -4.16 11.66 -13.01
CA ALA A 92 -2.81 11.46 -12.46
C ALA A 92 -2.87 10.93 -11.02
N ASP A 93 -3.75 11.50 -10.18
CA ASP A 93 -3.97 11.08 -8.79
C ASP A 93 -4.54 9.66 -8.71
N LEU A 94 -5.52 9.32 -9.55
CA LEU A 94 -6.10 7.97 -9.62
C LEU A 94 -5.05 6.94 -10.07
N THR A 95 -4.27 7.27 -11.09
CA THR A 95 -3.20 6.40 -11.60
C THR A 95 -2.12 6.19 -10.54
N GLY A 96 -1.73 7.25 -9.85
CA GLY A 96 -0.78 7.19 -8.72
C GLY A 96 -1.28 6.29 -7.60
N SER A 97 -2.55 6.40 -7.24
CA SER A 97 -3.20 5.57 -6.21
C SER A 97 -3.25 4.10 -6.61
N LEU A 98 -3.52 3.81 -7.89
CA LEU A 98 -3.56 2.44 -8.42
C LEU A 98 -2.17 1.76 -8.38
N VAL A 99 -1.13 2.47 -8.81
CA VAL A 99 0.27 2.01 -8.75
C VAL A 99 0.69 1.79 -7.30
N MET A 100 0.30 2.69 -6.42
CA MET A 100 0.61 2.56 -5.00
C MET A 100 -0.05 1.34 -4.37
N LEU A 101 -1.34 1.09 -4.65
CA LEU A 101 -2.06 -0.10 -4.19
C LEU A 101 -1.35 -1.38 -4.66
N SER A 102 -0.99 -1.45 -5.94
CA SER A 102 -0.24 -2.57 -6.51
C SER A 102 1.10 -2.81 -5.80
N ARG A 103 1.85 -1.75 -5.47
CA ARG A 103 3.13 -1.85 -4.74
C ARG A 103 2.96 -2.25 -3.27
N MET A 104 1.91 -1.79 -2.60
CA MET A 104 1.63 -2.18 -1.21
C MET A 104 1.35 -3.68 -1.08
N GLU A 105 0.71 -4.27 -2.08
CA GLU A 105 0.52 -5.71 -2.15
C GLU A 105 1.85 -6.46 -2.44
N GLU A 106 2.84 -5.86 -3.13
CA GLU A 106 4.21 -6.39 -3.32
C GLU A 106 5.01 -6.49 -2.03
N GLY A 107 4.82 -5.57 -1.13
CA GLY A 107 5.57 -5.48 0.13
C GLY A 107 5.38 -6.68 1.06
N GLN A 108 4.43 -7.57 0.80
CA GLN A 108 4.25 -8.80 1.58
C GLN A 108 5.30 -9.88 1.28
N ASN A 109 6.05 -9.79 0.16
CA ASN A 109 6.91 -10.88 -0.32
C ASN A 109 8.42 -10.65 -0.27
N GLY A 110 8.94 -9.68 0.47
CA GLY A 110 10.40 -9.62 0.60
C GLY A 110 11.08 -8.29 0.87
N ASN A 111 10.38 -7.26 1.29
CA ASN A 111 11.03 -6.03 1.66
C ASN A 111 11.94 -6.21 2.88
N LEU A 112 13.21 -5.90 2.72
CA LEU A 112 14.20 -5.84 3.80
C LEU A 112 13.65 -4.94 4.90
N LYS A 113 13.25 -5.55 6.02
CA LYS A 113 12.87 -4.79 7.21
C LYS A 113 14.13 -4.16 7.78
N VAL A 114 14.32 -2.88 7.50
CA VAL A 114 15.45 -2.09 8.00
C VAL A 114 15.01 -1.34 9.26
N GLU A 115 15.92 -1.17 10.20
CA GLU A 115 15.68 -0.29 11.33
C GLU A 115 15.91 1.16 10.89
N PHE A 116 14.94 2.04 11.15
CA PHE A 116 15.01 3.45 10.78
C PHE A 116 14.38 4.36 11.86
N PRO A 117 14.82 5.63 11.93
CA PRO A 117 14.32 6.60 12.90
C PRO A 117 12.93 7.11 12.50
N LEU A 118 11.90 6.55 13.13
CA LEU A 118 10.51 6.91 12.82
C LEU A 118 10.19 8.36 13.21
N SER A 119 10.76 8.85 14.32
CA SER A 119 10.53 10.23 14.77
C SER A 119 10.96 11.24 13.72
N ASP A 120 12.17 11.09 13.20
CA ASP A 120 12.74 12.00 12.21
C ASP A 120 11.95 11.95 10.90
N MET A 121 11.53 10.74 10.47
CA MET A 121 10.70 10.57 9.30
C MET A 121 9.33 11.27 9.44
N VAL A 122 8.64 11.10 10.59
CA VAL A 122 7.35 11.74 10.83
C VAL A 122 7.50 13.26 10.83
N GLU A 123 8.55 13.79 11.44
CA GLU A 123 8.84 15.22 11.50
C GLU A 123 9.11 15.79 10.10
N GLU A 124 9.92 15.11 9.30
CA GLU A 124 10.21 15.47 7.89
C GLU A 124 8.92 15.52 7.06
N VAL A 125 8.10 14.48 7.12
CA VAL A 125 6.84 14.44 6.37
C VAL A 125 5.87 15.53 6.87
N CYS A 126 5.74 15.73 8.18
CA CYS A 126 4.92 16.82 8.72
C CYS A 126 5.37 18.19 8.21
N HIS A 127 6.69 18.40 8.10
CA HIS A 127 7.23 19.68 7.60
C HIS A 127 6.80 19.97 6.16
N THR A 128 6.70 18.95 5.29
CA THR A 128 6.26 19.13 3.88
C THR A 128 4.79 19.57 3.79
N PHE A 129 3.95 19.25 4.78
CA PHE A 129 2.54 19.63 4.82
C PHE A 129 2.26 20.95 5.54
N GLN A 130 3.25 21.58 6.20
CA GLN A 130 3.04 22.85 6.90
C GLN A 130 2.65 23.99 5.95
N ALA A 131 3.31 24.09 4.79
CA ALA A 131 3.02 25.13 3.82
C ALA A 131 1.63 24.96 3.17
N PRO A 132 1.22 23.79 2.65
CA PRO A 132 -0.13 23.52 2.17
C PRO A 132 -1.22 23.83 3.22
N ALA A 133 -1.04 23.36 4.46
CA ALA A 133 -1.98 23.61 5.54
C ALA A 133 -2.12 25.11 5.85
N LYS A 134 -1.01 25.85 5.87
CA LYS A 134 -1.00 27.29 6.10
C LYS A 134 -1.72 28.07 5.00
N ILE A 135 -1.56 27.67 3.75
CA ILE A 135 -2.26 28.30 2.58
C ILE A 135 -3.77 28.16 2.75
N GLN A 136 -4.26 27.02 3.25
CA GLN A 136 -5.68 26.79 3.52
C GLN A 136 -6.16 27.36 4.87
N GLY A 137 -5.30 28.07 5.60
CA GLY A 137 -5.64 28.61 6.91
C GLY A 137 -5.75 27.58 8.04
N ILE A 138 -5.27 26.36 7.82
CA ILE A 138 -5.35 25.23 8.75
C ILE A 138 -4.22 25.33 9.78
N CYS A 139 -4.55 25.20 11.07
CA CYS A 139 -3.58 25.17 12.16
C CYS A 139 -3.05 23.75 12.36
N MET A 140 -1.82 23.46 11.92
CA MET A 140 -1.18 22.16 12.12
C MET A 140 -0.29 22.16 13.36
N LYS A 141 -0.52 21.21 14.29
CA LYS A 141 0.29 20.99 15.48
C LYS A 141 0.91 19.61 15.48
N THR A 142 2.17 19.51 15.87
CA THR A 142 2.91 18.25 15.94
C THR A 142 3.39 18.01 17.38
N ALA A 143 3.19 16.79 17.89
CA ALA A 143 3.67 16.31 19.17
C ALA A 143 4.40 14.97 18.95
N ILE A 144 5.67 15.05 18.57
CA ILE A 144 6.47 13.90 18.19
C ILE A 144 7.45 13.58 19.31
N THR A 145 7.33 12.39 19.90
CA THR A 145 8.29 11.87 20.87
C THR A 145 9.59 11.56 20.13
N PRO A 146 10.74 12.15 20.53
CA PRO A 146 12.01 11.93 19.85
C PRO A 146 12.56 10.51 20.05
N MET A 147 13.53 10.11 19.22
CA MET A 147 14.29 8.87 19.34
C MET A 147 13.47 7.58 19.27
N ILE A 148 12.35 7.57 18.59
CA ILE A 148 11.60 6.36 18.31
C ILE A 148 12.12 5.77 16.98
N SER A 149 12.66 4.54 17.05
CA SER A 149 13.03 3.74 15.86
C SER A 149 12.16 2.51 15.76
N ILE A 150 11.92 2.06 14.53
CA ILE A 150 11.18 0.82 14.24
C ILE A 150 11.89 0.01 13.16
N LYS A 151 11.64 -1.28 13.17
CA LYS A 151 12.09 -2.19 12.11
C LYS A 151 10.93 -2.48 11.17
N GLY A 152 11.04 -2.05 9.91
CA GLY A 152 9.97 -2.18 8.94
C GLY A 152 10.37 -1.78 7.54
N ASP A 153 9.37 -1.64 6.67
CA ASP A 153 9.51 -1.05 5.34
C ASP A 153 9.37 0.48 5.46
N GLU A 154 10.50 1.17 5.42
CA GLU A 154 10.58 2.62 5.54
C GLU A 154 9.70 3.32 4.49
N LYS A 155 9.76 2.88 3.23
CA LYS A 155 9.02 3.49 2.12
C LYS A 155 7.50 3.34 2.30
N ALA A 156 7.05 2.15 2.71
CA ALA A 156 5.63 1.90 2.95
C ALA A 156 5.09 2.74 4.11
N ILE A 157 5.86 2.89 5.19
CA ILE A 157 5.46 3.69 6.35
C ILE A 157 5.46 5.18 6.01
N ARG A 158 6.46 5.68 5.29
CA ARG A 158 6.51 7.06 4.78
C ARG A 158 5.28 7.36 3.94
N SER A 159 4.95 6.48 3.00
CA SER A 159 3.77 6.60 2.16
C SER A 159 2.46 6.62 2.96
N LEU A 160 2.33 5.75 3.97
CA LEU A 160 1.18 5.73 4.87
C LEU A 160 0.99 7.09 5.57
N ILE A 161 2.07 7.65 6.13
CA ILE A 161 2.04 8.94 6.82
C ILE A 161 1.65 10.06 5.85
N THR A 162 2.23 10.06 4.64
CA THR A 162 1.93 11.03 3.59
C THR A 162 0.43 11.00 3.22
N ILE A 163 -0.15 9.82 3.02
CA ILE A 163 -1.59 9.68 2.71
C ILE A 163 -2.46 10.18 3.86
N LEU A 164 -2.10 9.87 5.10
CA LEU A 164 -2.87 10.33 6.27
C LEU A 164 -2.86 11.85 6.38
N LEU A 165 -1.71 12.49 6.13
CA LEU A 165 -1.59 13.95 6.17
C LEU A 165 -2.26 14.62 4.98
N ASP A 166 -2.14 14.06 3.78
CA ASP A 166 -2.83 14.54 2.59
C ASP A 166 -4.35 14.53 2.80
N ASN A 167 -4.89 13.41 3.28
CA ASN A 167 -6.30 13.31 3.64
C ASN A 167 -6.68 14.32 4.73
N ALA A 168 -5.85 14.49 5.75
CA ALA A 168 -6.13 15.45 6.81
C ALA A 168 -6.21 16.88 6.26
N VAL A 169 -5.28 17.29 5.40
CA VAL A 169 -5.30 18.64 4.78
C VAL A 169 -6.50 18.79 3.86
N LYS A 170 -6.82 17.77 3.04
CA LYS A 170 -7.90 17.80 2.07
C LYS A 170 -9.29 17.91 2.71
N TYR A 171 -9.50 17.24 3.85
CA TYR A 171 -10.81 17.12 4.50
C TYR A 171 -10.96 18.00 5.76
N THR A 172 -9.96 18.81 6.08
CA THR A 172 -10.09 19.79 7.15
C THR A 172 -10.80 21.04 6.63
N ASN A 173 -11.79 21.51 7.36
CA ASN A 173 -12.49 22.77 7.03
C ASN A 173 -11.53 23.97 7.12
N GLU A 174 -11.87 25.07 6.42
CA GLU A 174 -11.17 26.35 6.53
C GLU A 174 -11.03 26.77 7.99
N ARG A 175 -9.83 27.21 8.40
CA ARG A 175 -9.46 27.54 9.79
C ARG A 175 -9.57 26.37 10.78
N GLY A 176 -9.63 25.14 10.26
CA GLY A 176 -9.63 23.95 11.08
C GLY A 176 -8.24 23.63 11.68
N ARG A 177 -8.15 22.48 12.33
CA ARG A 177 -6.94 22.03 13.02
C ARG A 177 -6.58 20.61 12.63
N ILE A 178 -5.26 20.38 12.47
CA ILE A 178 -4.67 19.05 12.34
C ILE A 178 -3.70 18.86 13.50
N ASP A 179 -3.88 17.76 14.26
CA ASP A 179 -2.97 17.38 15.32
C ASP A 179 -2.28 16.06 14.95
N VAL A 180 -0.96 16.05 14.88
CA VAL A 180 -0.15 14.85 14.62
C VAL A 180 0.59 14.47 15.89
N THR A 181 0.38 13.25 16.36
CA THR A 181 1.01 12.78 17.59
C THR A 181 1.72 11.47 17.34
N LEU A 182 3.02 11.40 17.61
CA LEU A 182 3.79 10.16 17.66
C LEU A 182 4.25 9.92 19.09
N GLY A 183 3.95 8.74 19.61
CA GLY A 183 4.32 8.40 20.97
C GLY A 183 4.52 6.90 21.20
N LYS A 184 5.04 6.59 22.38
CA LYS A 184 5.22 5.22 22.86
C LYS A 184 4.42 5.02 24.16
N LYS A 185 3.53 4.03 24.17
CA LYS A 185 2.77 3.65 25.37
C LYS A 185 3.04 2.19 25.69
N LYS A 186 3.66 1.95 26.86
CA LYS A 186 4.17 0.61 27.22
C LYS A 186 5.15 0.11 26.14
N ASN A 187 4.80 -0.97 25.45
CA ASN A 187 5.64 -1.58 24.41
C ASN A 187 5.07 -1.37 22.98
N ARG A 188 4.15 -0.41 22.80
CA ARG A 188 3.52 -0.09 21.51
C ARG A 188 3.82 1.33 21.09
N ILE A 189 4.18 1.52 19.83
CA ILE A 189 4.31 2.82 19.19
C ILE A 189 2.96 3.14 18.55
N TYR A 190 2.51 4.37 18.68
CA TYR A 190 1.29 4.87 18.06
C TYR A 190 1.56 6.17 17.33
N LEU A 191 1.01 6.28 16.14
CA LEU A 191 0.89 7.50 15.37
C LEU A 191 -0.59 7.85 15.28
N SER A 192 -0.93 9.08 15.56
CA SER A 192 -2.29 9.61 15.45
C SER A 192 -2.27 10.87 14.61
N VAL A 193 -3.14 10.92 13.61
CA VAL A 193 -3.44 12.12 12.83
C VAL A 193 -4.91 12.43 13.07
N PHE A 194 -5.18 13.56 13.69
CA PHE A 194 -6.52 14.05 13.97
C PHE A 194 -6.77 15.30 13.15
N ASN A 195 -7.94 15.43 12.56
CA ASN A 195 -8.35 16.64 11.87
C ASN A 195 -9.79 17.01 12.23
N THR A 196 -10.09 18.31 12.22
CA THR A 196 -11.44 18.83 12.37
C THR A 196 -12.15 18.82 11.00
N THR A 197 -13.34 18.24 10.97
CA THR A 197 -14.24 18.22 9.79
C THR A 197 -15.41 19.12 10.03
#